data_7651b4df3f87fb3586e76f4c3f441665
#
_entry.id   7651b4df3f87fb3586e76f4c3f441665
#
_cell.length_a   1.000
_cell.length_b   1.000
_cell.length_c   1.000
_cell.angle_alpha   90.00
_cell.angle_beta   90.00
_cell.angle_gamma   90.00
#
_symmetry.space_group_name_H-M   'P 1'
#
loop_
_entity.id
_entity.type
_entity.pdbx_description
1 polymer ?
#
loop_
_entity_poly.entity_id
_entity_poly.type
_entity_poly.pdbx_seq_one_letter_code
_entity_poly.pdbx_strand_id
1 'polypeptide(L)'
;MASIAASTAAASLGMSEMLGNPVKFSGATRSVPSSSTPSTFKTVALFSRKKAAPPPKQKVATPASEELAKWYGPDRRIFLPDGLLDRSEIPEYLTGEVPGDYGYDPFGLSKKPEDFAKYQGYELIHARWAMLGAAGFIIPEAFNKYGANCGPEAVWFKTGALLLDGGTLNYFGKPIPINLIVAVVAEVVLLGGAEYYRITNGLELEDKFHPGGPFDPLGLANDPDQAAILKVKEIKNGRLAMFAMLGFFIQAYVTGEGPVENLAKHLSDPFGNNLLTVISGNVERVPTL
;
A
#
# COMPACT_ATOMS: atom_id res chain seq x y z
N MET A 1 44.05 6.88 -26.66
CA MET A 1 43.45 8.22 -26.52
C MET A 1 42.36 8.34 -27.55
N ALA A 2 41.15 8.18 -27.15
CA ALA A 2 39.94 8.63 -27.83
C ALA A 2 38.82 8.70 -26.80
N SER A 3 38.47 9.92 -26.41
CA SER A 3 37.40 10.26 -25.48
C SER A 3 36.07 10.17 -26.25
N ILE A 4 35.14 9.33 -25.79
CA ILE A 4 33.75 9.33 -26.27
C ILE A 4 32.91 9.98 -25.18
N ALA A 5 32.55 11.23 -25.41
CA ALA A 5 31.57 11.95 -24.64
C ALA A 5 30.16 11.46 -25.05
N ALA A 6 29.48 10.80 -24.16
CA ALA A 6 28.06 10.46 -24.32
C ALA A 6 27.23 11.64 -23.85
N SER A 7 26.58 12.30 -24.80
CA SER A 7 25.58 13.35 -24.58
C SER A 7 24.24 12.70 -24.16
N THR A 8 23.86 12.87 -22.92
CA THR A 8 22.52 12.54 -22.43
C THR A 8 21.56 13.68 -22.75
N ALA A 9 20.79 13.53 -23.81
CA ALA A 9 19.64 14.39 -24.07
C ALA A 9 18.47 13.96 -23.17
N ALA A 10 18.19 14.78 -22.16
CA ALA A 10 16.98 14.67 -21.37
C ALA A 10 15.80 15.21 -22.19
N ALA A 11 14.94 14.33 -22.67
CA ALA A 11 13.67 14.71 -23.24
C ALA A 11 12.67 14.98 -22.09
N SER A 12 12.48 16.26 -21.76
CA SER A 12 11.37 16.72 -20.95
C SER A 12 10.09 16.69 -21.78
N LEU A 13 9.28 15.66 -21.64
CA LEU A 13 7.91 15.65 -22.14
C LEU A 13 7.05 16.48 -21.19
N GLY A 14 6.75 17.72 -21.61
CA GLY A 14 5.75 18.57 -20.99
C GLY A 14 4.36 17.97 -21.16
N MET A 15 3.82 17.43 -20.09
CA MET A 15 2.38 17.14 -19.96
C MET A 15 1.69 18.30 -19.26
N SER A 16 1.45 19.36 -19.97
CA SER A 16 0.50 20.40 -19.60
C SER A 16 -0.18 20.83 -20.90
N GLU A 17 -1.43 20.41 -21.05
CA GLU A 17 -2.50 20.95 -21.88
C GLU A 17 -3.44 19.86 -22.39
N MET A 18 -4.24 19.28 -21.46
CA MET A 18 -5.50 18.64 -21.79
C MET A 18 -6.48 18.80 -20.63
N LEU A 19 -6.81 20.03 -20.30
CA LEU A 19 -8.01 20.33 -19.53
C LEU A 19 -8.89 21.21 -20.41
N GLY A 20 -9.86 20.57 -21.08
CA GLY A 20 -10.83 21.22 -21.91
C GLY A 20 -11.70 22.18 -21.12
N ASN A 21 -11.84 23.38 -21.65
CA ASN A 21 -12.74 24.44 -21.17
C ASN A 21 -14.20 23.96 -21.15
N PRO A 22 -14.97 24.35 -20.12
CA PRO A 22 -16.40 24.08 -20.09
C PRO A 22 -17.14 24.89 -21.13
N VAL A 23 -17.81 24.19 -22.05
CA VAL A 23 -18.70 24.83 -23.05
C VAL A 23 -19.95 25.34 -22.34
N LYS A 24 -20.11 26.66 -22.30
CA LYS A 24 -21.36 27.30 -21.90
C LYS A 24 -22.40 27.15 -23.03
N PHE A 25 -23.41 26.35 -22.83
CA PHE A 25 -24.61 26.40 -23.67
C PHE A 25 -25.53 27.52 -23.18
N SER A 26 -25.67 28.55 -24.02
CA SER A 26 -26.64 29.62 -23.88
C SER A 26 -28.03 29.11 -24.26
N GLY A 27 -28.96 29.18 -23.34
CA GLY A 27 -30.35 28.79 -23.56
C GLY A 27 -31.12 29.79 -24.42
N ALA A 28 -31.83 29.28 -25.41
CA ALA A 28 -32.86 30.00 -26.08
C ALA A 28 -34.25 29.48 -25.63
N THR A 29 -34.98 30.32 -24.95
CA THR A 29 -36.39 30.14 -24.57
C THR A 29 -37.28 30.08 -25.80
N ARG A 30 -38.12 29.05 -25.88
CA ARG A 30 -39.33 29.08 -26.71
C ARG A 30 -40.51 28.50 -25.94
N SER A 31 -41.51 29.31 -25.78
CA SER A 31 -42.75 29.07 -25.08
C SER A 31 -43.82 28.41 -25.99
N VAL A 32 -44.75 27.66 -25.33
CA VAL A 32 -46.20 27.50 -25.57
C VAL A 32 -46.63 26.30 -26.43
N PRO A 33 -47.84 25.72 -26.24
CA PRO A 33 -48.71 25.55 -25.08
C PRO A 33 -49.22 24.09 -24.83
N SER A 34 -49.96 24.01 -23.72
CA SER A 34 -50.73 22.91 -23.15
C SER A 34 -51.63 22.08 -24.07
N SER A 35 -51.72 20.74 -23.85
CA SER A 35 -53.03 20.09 -23.54
C SER A 35 -52.88 18.59 -23.26
N SER A 36 -53.71 18.13 -22.31
CA SER A 36 -54.26 16.78 -22.05
C SER A 36 -53.38 15.70 -21.43
N THR A 37 -53.49 15.58 -20.10
CA THR A 37 -53.88 14.45 -19.20
C THR A 37 -53.58 12.99 -19.56
N PRO A 38 -53.65 12.08 -18.55
CA PRO A 38 -52.47 11.56 -17.84
C PRO A 38 -52.38 10.03 -18.00
N SER A 39 -51.20 9.51 -18.01
CA SER A 39 -51.01 8.10 -17.67
C SER A 39 -49.93 8.01 -16.60
N THR A 40 -50.38 7.69 -15.39
CA THR A 40 -49.63 7.45 -14.20
C THR A 40 -48.79 6.19 -14.37
N PHE A 41 -47.49 6.35 -14.67
CA PHE A 41 -46.53 5.31 -14.40
C PHE A 41 -45.86 5.63 -13.04
N LYS A 42 -46.29 4.89 -12.00
CA LYS A 42 -45.60 4.86 -10.71
C LYS A 42 -44.26 4.14 -10.90
N THR A 43 -43.21 4.89 -11.12
CA THR A 43 -41.85 4.37 -10.89
C THR A 43 -41.64 4.34 -9.38
N VAL A 44 -41.64 3.15 -8.83
CA VAL A 44 -41.25 2.88 -7.44
C VAL A 44 -39.76 3.14 -7.34
N ALA A 45 -39.38 4.29 -6.79
CA ALA A 45 -38.00 4.57 -6.40
C ALA A 45 -37.66 3.71 -5.18
N LEU A 46 -36.88 2.66 -5.40
CA LEU A 46 -36.60 1.64 -4.37
C LEU A 46 -35.43 2.00 -3.46
N PHE A 47 -34.82 3.16 -3.54
CA PHE A 47 -33.77 3.57 -2.62
C PHE A 47 -33.81 5.08 -2.35
N SER A 48 -34.64 5.49 -1.41
CA SER A 48 -34.42 6.71 -0.63
C SER A 48 -35.24 6.70 0.64
N ARG A 49 -34.79 5.96 1.63
CA ARG A 49 -35.23 6.18 3.02
C ARG A 49 -34.19 7.09 3.69
N LYS A 50 -34.43 8.40 3.66
CA LYS A 50 -33.81 9.31 4.62
C LYS A 50 -34.22 8.86 6.02
N LYS A 51 -33.33 8.14 6.71
CA LYS A 51 -33.46 7.89 8.14
C LYS A 51 -33.27 9.22 8.86
N ALA A 52 -34.32 9.68 9.59
CA ALA A 52 -34.18 10.78 10.51
C ALA A 52 -33.05 10.51 11.50
N ALA A 53 -32.22 11.51 11.74
CA ALA A 53 -31.13 11.41 12.70
C ALA A 53 -31.70 11.08 14.10
N PRO A 54 -31.18 10.04 14.78
CA PRO A 54 -31.56 9.78 16.16
C PRO A 54 -30.98 10.88 17.08
N PRO A 55 -31.66 11.20 18.21
CA PRO A 55 -31.14 12.19 19.16
C PRO A 55 -29.80 11.75 19.74
N PRO A 56 -28.93 12.68 20.15
CA PRO A 56 -27.60 12.36 20.65
C PRO A 56 -27.74 11.56 21.95
N LYS A 57 -27.50 10.24 21.81
CA LYS A 57 -27.33 9.37 22.98
C LYS A 57 -25.97 9.70 23.59
N GLN A 58 -25.95 10.05 24.88
CA GLN A 58 -24.72 10.08 25.67
C GLN A 58 -24.01 8.73 25.45
N LYS A 59 -22.85 8.79 24.80
CA LYS A 59 -22.02 7.59 24.55
C LYS A 59 -21.47 7.12 25.89
N VAL A 60 -22.04 6.06 26.42
CA VAL A 60 -21.37 5.23 27.44
C VAL A 60 -20.11 4.74 26.74
N ALA A 61 -18.93 5.00 27.33
CA ALA A 61 -17.65 4.59 26.78
C ALA A 61 -17.66 3.05 26.61
N THR A 62 -17.72 2.60 25.37
CA THR A 62 -17.57 1.19 25.04
C THR A 62 -16.08 0.85 24.99
N PRO A 63 -15.64 -0.39 25.28
CA PRO A 63 -14.23 -0.76 25.18
C PRO A 63 -13.60 -0.43 23.80
N ALA A 64 -14.39 -0.44 22.75
CA ALA A 64 -13.95 0.00 21.43
C ALA A 64 -13.63 1.51 21.36
N SER A 65 -14.39 2.36 22.06
CA SER A 65 -14.15 3.81 22.10
C SER A 65 -12.89 4.16 22.90
N GLU A 66 -12.54 3.39 23.94
CA GLU A 66 -11.30 3.56 24.68
C GLU A 66 -10.08 3.12 23.85
N GLU A 67 -10.20 2.04 23.08
CA GLU A 67 -9.14 1.62 22.17
C GLU A 67 -8.94 2.65 21.05
N LEU A 68 -10.03 3.21 20.53
CA LEU A 68 -9.98 4.23 19.48
C LEU A 68 -9.27 5.51 19.96
N ALA A 69 -9.56 5.96 21.19
CA ALA A 69 -8.93 7.15 21.76
C ALA A 69 -7.40 7.03 21.92
N LYS A 70 -6.86 5.79 21.97
CA LYS A 70 -5.40 5.58 21.98
C LYS A 70 -4.71 5.92 20.66
N TRP A 71 -5.47 5.89 19.55
CA TRP A 71 -4.92 6.01 18.20
C TRP A 71 -5.34 7.28 17.48
N TYR A 72 -6.44 7.90 17.89
CA TYR A 72 -7.01 9.08 17.26
C TYR A 72 -7.22 10.21 18.27
N GLY A 73 -7.21 11.44 17.77
CA GLY A 73 -7.46 12.63 18.56
C GLY A 73 -6.21 13.21 19.24
N PRO A 74 -6.39 14.25 20.08
CA PRO A 74 -5.29 14.99 20.70
C PRO A 74 -4.49 14.17 21.72
N ASP A 75 -5.15 13.21 22.38
CA ASP A 75 -4.54 12.38 23.44
C ASP A 75 -3.96 11.05 22.90
N ARG A 76 -3.90 10.90 21.57
CA ARG A 76 -3.34 9.71 20.95
C ARG A 76 -1.89 9.44 21.33
N ARG A 77 -1.45 8.22 21.12
CA ARG A 77 -0.05 7.84 21.28
C ARG A 77 0.84 8.60 20.29
N ILE A 78 1.90 9.20 20.78
CA ILE A 78 2.94 9.88 20.01
C ILE A 78 4.18 9.00 19.86
N PHE A 79 5.11 9.41 18.97
CA PHE A 79 6.31 8.62 18.65
C PHE A 79 7.32 8.51 19.79
N LEU A 80 7.29 9.40 20.77
CA LEU A 80 8.08 9.31 22.00
C LEU A 80 7.17 9.04 23.21
N PRO A 81 7.70 8.39 24.25
CA PRO A 81 6.99 8.23 25.51
C PRO A 81 6.63 9.57 26.15
N ASP A 82 5.53 9.58 26.88
CA ASP A 82 5.09 10.75 27.62
C ASP A 82 6.21 11.24 28.57
N GLY A 83 6.47 12.54 28.53
CA GLY A 83 7.53 13.20 29.29
C GLY A 83 8.86 13.36 28.54
N LEU A 84 9.07 12.74 27.38
CA LEU A 84 10.24 12.97 26.53
C LEU A 84 9.96 13.97 25.40
N LEU A 85 8.71 14.12 25.02
CA LEU A 85 8.24 15.08 24.04
C LEU A 85 7.06 15.85 24.62
N ASP A 86 7.12 17.18 24.56
CA ASP A 86 5.94 18.00 24.87
C ASP A 86 4.95 17.94 23.68
N ARG A 87 3.68 17.72 23.99
CA ARG A 87 2.61 17.71 22.97
C ARG A 87 2.48 19.02 22.21
N SER A 88 2.97 20.13 22.79
CA SER A 88 3.04 21.43 22.11
C SER A 88 4.07 21.48 20.98
N GLU A 89 5.03 20.56 20.95
CA GLU A 89 6.03 20.45 19.90
C GLU A 89 5.54 19.67 18.67
N ILE A 90 4.38 19.02 18.77
CA ILE A 90 3.77 18.32 17.64
C ILE A 90 3.28 19.36 16.64
N PRO A 91 3.60 19.18 15.34
CA PRO A 91 3.10 20.08 14.29
C PRO A 91 1.57 20.21 14.32
N GLU A 92 1.05 21.42 14.21
CA GLU A 92 -0.40 21.71 14.27
C GLU A 92 -1.23 21.00 13.19
N TYR A 93 -0.62 20.68 12.04
CA TYR A 93 -1.30 19.96 10.96
C TYR A 93 -1.43 18.45 11.22
N LEU A 94 -0.78 17.90 12.24
CA LEU A 94 -0.92 16.51 12.67
C LEU A 94 -1.96 16.40 13.79
N THR A 95 -3.22 16.45 13.42
CA THR A 95 -4.36 16.52 14.36
C THR A 95 -4.76 15.18 14.98
N GLY A 96 -4.25 14.06 14.45
CA GLY A 96 -4.63 12.72 14.87
C GLY A 96 -5.93 12.19 14.28
N GLU A 97 -6.43 12.80 13.21
CA GLU A 97 -7.60 12.30 12.48
C GLU A 97 -7.25 11.13 11.56
N VAL A 98 -5.99 11.05 11.14
CA VAL A 98 -5.51 10.05 10.19
C VAL A 98 -4.95 8.82 10.92
N PRO A 99 -5.29 7.59 10.44
CA PRO A 99 -4.75 6.37 11.03
C PRO A 99 -3.22 6.35 10.98
N GLY A 100 -2.59 6.04 12.11
CA GLY A 100 -1.13 5.97 12.21
C GLY A 100 -0.42 7.31 12.38
N ASP A 101 -1.13 8.37 12.73
CA ASP A 101 -0.54 9.66 13.07
C ASP A 101 0.05 9.61 14.50
N TYR A 102 1.39 9.57 14.57
CA TYR A 102 2.16 9.61 15.80
C TYR A 102 2.78 11.00 16.09
N GLY A 103 2.41 12.03 15.33
CA GLY A 103 2.97 13.38 15.49
C GLY A 103 4.42 13.52 15.00
N TYR A 104 4.90 12.62 14.14
CA TYR A 104 6.28 12.59 13.66
C TYR A 104 6.39 13.09 12.22
N ASP A 105 6.89 14.31 12.07
CA ASP A 105 7.27 14.87 10.76
C ASP A 105 8.46 15.86 10.94
N PRO A 106 9.68 15.34 11.17
CA PRO A 106 10.85 16.18 11.45
C PRO A 106 11.27 17.05 10.27
N PHE A 107 10.95 16.65 9.05
CA PHE A 107 11.31 17.40 7.83
C PHE A 107 10.19 18.33 7.35
N GLY A 108 9.01 18.27 7.97
CA GLY A 108 7.87 19.09 7.60
C GLY A 108 7.37 18.82 6.17
N LEU A 109 7.45 17.58 5.70
CA LEU A 109 7.05 17.19 4.34
C LEU A 109 5.55 17.29 4.14
N SER A 110 4.77 17.15 5.21
CA SER A 110 3.31 17.10 5.18
C SER A 110 2.63 18.41 5.59
N LYS A 111 3.34 19.55 5.56
CA LYS A 111 2.79 20.86 5.95
C LYS A 111 1.62 21.32 5.09
N LYS A 112 1.64 20.99 3.79
CA LYS A 112 0.57 21.35 2.87
C LYS A 112 -0.48 20.23 2.85
N PRO A 113 -1.78 20.54 3.00
CA PRO A 113 -2.83 19.51 3.00
C PRO A 113 -2.85 18.63 1.76
N GLU A 114 -2.55 19.20 0.59
CA GLU A 114 -2.47 18.46 -0.68
C GLU A 114 -1.33 17.45 -0.69
N ASP A 115 -0.16 17.84 -0.17
CA ASP A 115 0.99 16.95 -0.09
C ASP A 115 0.78 15.89 0.99
N PHE A 116 0.15 16.24 2.11
CA PHE A 116 -0.23 15.30 3.17
C PHE A 116 -1.12 14.17 2.61
N ALA A 117 -2.18 14.52 1.88
CA ALA A 117 -3.09 13.54 1.28
C ALA A 117 -2.37 12.62 0.28
N LYS A 118 -1.45 13.16 -0.53
CA LYS A 118 -0.63 12.36 -1.46
C LYS A 118 0.29 11.39 -0.72
N TYR A 119 1.03 11.87 0.28
CA TYR A 119 1.96 11.02 1.03
C TYR A 119 1.23 9.95 1.83
N GLN A 120 0.07 10.27 2.40
CA GLN A 120 -0.79 9.27 3.03
C GLN A 120 -1.21 8.17 2.05
N GLY A 121 -1.62 8.55 0.85
CA GLY A 121 -1.96 7.59 -0.20
C GLY A 121 -0.76 6.76 -0.64
N TYR A 122 0.39 7.38 -0.84
CA TYR A 122 1.61 6.67 -1.21
C TYR A 122 2.04 5.70 -0.11
N GLU A 123 2.01 6.14 1.15
CA GLU A 123 2.33 5.27 2.29
C GLU A 123 1.43 4.04 2.31
N LEU A 124 0.12 4.21 2.17
CA LEU A 124 -0.84 3.11 2.23
C LEU A 124 -0.65 2.09 1.10
N ILE A 125 -0.44 2.57 -0.13
CA ILE A 125 -0.22 1.68 -1.27
C ILE A 125 1.13 0.95 -1.15
N HIS A 126 2.20 1.65 -0.77
CA HIS A 126 3.49 1.01 -0.50
C HIS A 126 3.39 -0.01 0.65
N ALA A 127 2.64 0.31 1.69
CA ALA A 127 2.38 -0.58 2.81
C ALA A 127 1.73 -1.90 2.37
N ARG A 128 0.68 -1.82 1.54
CA ARG A 128 -0.02 -3.00 1.01
C ARG A 128 0.88 -3.85 0.13
N TRP A 129 1.61 -3.23 -0.80
CA TRP A 129 2.58 -3.95 -1.64
C TRP A 129 3.71 -4.56 -0.82
N ALA A 130 4.22 -3.86 0.19
CA ALA A 130 5.26 -4.39 1.07
C ALA A 130 4.80 -5.58 1.90
N MET A 131 3.57 -5.56 2.42
CA MET A 131 3.00 -6.72 3.13
C MET A 131 2.87 -7.94 2.23
N LEU A 132 2.38 -7.75 1.00
CA LEU A 132 2.28 -8.82 0.02
C LEU A 132 3.67 -9.32 -0.40
N GLY A 133 4.61 -8.40 -0.65
CA GLY A 133 5.99 -8.71 -1.02
C GLY A 133 6.73 -9.48 0.07
N ALA A 134 6.61 -9.05 1.34
CA ALA A 134 7.22 -9.75 2.47
C ALA A 134 6.70 -11.19 2.60
N ALA A 135 5.39 -11.40 2.46
CA ALA A 135 4.81 -12.73 2.41
C ALA A 135 5.36 -13.56 1.24
N GLY A 136 5.45 -12.95 0.05
CA GLY A 136 5.97 -13.60 -1.15
C GLY A 136 7.47 -13.94 -1.09
N PHE A 137 8.25 -13.25 -0.26
CA PHE A 137 9.67 -13.56 -0.03
C PHE A 137 9.82 -14.71 0.97
N ILE A 138 9.06 -14.68 2.06
CA ILE A 138 9.23 -15.62 3.18
C ILE A 138 8.56 -16.97 2.90
N ILE A 139 7.32 -16.97 2.43
CA ILE A 139 6.50 -18.18 2.36
C ILE A 139 7.10 -19.26 1.42
N PRO A 140 7.50 -18.93 0.17
CA PRO A 140 8.08 -19.94 -0.73
C PRO A 140 9.38 -20.53 -0.20
N GLU A 141 10.25 -19.69 0.34
CA GLU A 141 11.55 -20.15 0.90
C GLU A 141 11.34 -21.03 2.14
N ALA A 142 10.41 -20.64 3.04
CA ALA A 142 10.08 -21.42 4.22
C ALA A 142 9.48 -22.79 3.83
N PHE A 143 8.57 -22.82 2.89
CA PHE A 143 7.98 -24.07 2.41
C PHE A 143 9.04 -24.97 1.79
N ASN A 144 9.93 -24.43 0.97
CA ASN A 144 11.01 -25.20 0.37
C ASN A 144 11.95 -25.79 1.42
N LYS A 145 12.29 -25.01 2.45
CA LYS A 145 13.14 -25.44 3.57
C LYS A 145 12.50 -26.56 4.40
N TYR A 146 11.18 -26.54 4.55
CA TYR A 146 10.45 -27.53 5.36
C TYR A 146 9.81 -28.67 4.54
N GLY A 147 10.25 -28.87 3.30
CA GLY A 147 9.98 -30.06 2.50
C GLY A 147 8.85 -29.92 1.47
N ALA A 148 8.26 -28.76 1.31
CA ALA A 148 7.37 -28.50 0.17
C ALA A 148 8.22 -28.08 -1.04
N ASN A 149 8.00 -28.72 -2.18
CA ASN A 149 8.75 -28.37 -3.39
C ASN A 149 8.17 -27.13 -4.07
N CYS A 150 8.69 -25.95 -3.75
CA CYS A 150 8.32 -24.68 -4.39
C CYS A 150 9.24 -24.35 -5.59
N GLY A 151 10.14 -25.26 -5.95
CA GLY A 151 11.10 -25.10 -7.02
C GLY A 151 12.56 -25.14 -6.54
N PRO A 152 13.53 -25.32 -7.45
CA PRO A 152 14.94 -25.40 -7.10
C PRO A 152 15.48 -24.09 -6.51
N GLU A 153 14.89 -22.96 -6.91
CA GLU A 153 15.30 -21.62 -6.51
C GLU A 153 14.09 -20.87 -5.88
N ALA A 154 13.75 -21.24 -4.64
CA ALA A 154 12.66 -20.60 -3.91
C ALA A 154 13.06 -19.26 -3.24
N VAL A 155 14.33 -18.88 -3.32
CA VAL A 155 14.82 -17.59 -2.83
C VAL A 155 14.39 -16.48 -3.77
N TRP A 156 13.78 -15.43 -3.24
CA TRP A 156 13.09 -14.39 -4.00
C TRP A 156 13.91 -13.72 -5.11
N PHE A 157 15.21 -13.48 -4.89
CA PHE A 157 16.08 -12.83 -5.89
C PHE A 157 16.66 -13.81 -6.93
N LYS A 158 16.50 -15.12 -6.73
CA LYS A 158 16.95 -16.15 -7.69
C LYS A 158 15.81 -16.70 -8.53
N THR A 159 14.57 -16.68 -8.03
CA THR A 159 13.42 -17.28 -8.71
C THR A 159 13.19 -16.67 -10.09
N GLY A 160 13.21 -15.34 -10.20
CA GLY A 160 13.01 -14.66 -11.48
C GLY A 160 14.15 -14.89 -12.49
N ALA A 161 15.36 -15.12 -12.03
CA ALA A 161 16.53 -15.36 -12.88
C ALA A 161 16.39 -16.66 -13.71
N LEU A 162 15.65 -17.64 -13.23
CA LEU A 162 15.38 -18.88 -13.99
C LEU A 162 14.75 -18.61 -15.37
N LEU A 163 13.94 -17.55 -15.50
CA LEU A 163 13.33 -17.19 -16.77
C LEU A 163 14.31 -16.55 -17.75
N LEU A 164 15.40 -15.96 -17.28
CA LEU A 164 16.45 -15.38 -18.13
C LEU A 164 17.25 -16.44 -18.86
N ASP A 165 17.48 -17.58 -18.20
CA ASP A 165 18.27 -18.71 -18.74
C ASP A 165 17.41 -19.70 -19.54
N GLY A 166 16.17 -19.34 -19.88
CA GLY A 166 15.23 -20.22 -20.59
C GLY A 166 14.67 -21.36 -19.73
N GLY A 167 14.89 -21.31 -18.42
CA GLY A 167 14.28 -22.22 -17.47
C GLY A 167 12.78 -21.95 -17.28
N THR A 168 12.13 -22.79 -16.48
CA THR A 168 10.72 -22.67 -16.15
C THR A 168 10.55 -22.50 -14.64
N LEU A 169 9.58 -21.68 -14.26
CA LEU A 169 9.14 -21.59 -12.87
C LEU A 169 8.45 -22.89 -12.46
N ASN A 170 8.65 -23.32 -11.24
CA ASN A 170 7.98 -24.47 -10.68
C ASN A 170 6.96 -24.03 -9.62
N TYR A 171 5.80 -24.63 -9.65
CA TYR A 171 4.79 -24.46 -8.64
C TYR A 171 4.38 -25.83 -8.08
N PHE A 172 4.74 -26.08 -6.83
CA PHE A 172 4.58 -27.39 -6.15
C PHE A 172 5.06 -28.59 -6.99
N GLY A 173 6.27 -28.45 -7.56
CA GLY A 173 6.88 -29.51 -8.38
C GLY A 173 6.39 -29.64 -9.82
N LYS A 174 5.44 -28.79 -10.23
CA LYS A 174 4.96 -28.74 -11.61
C LYS A 174 5.56 -27.56 -12.36
N PRO A 175 6.18 -27.75 -13.53
CA PRO A 175 6.71 -26.66 -14.30
C PRO A 175 5.58 -25.82 -14.89
N ILE A 176 5.69 -24.50 -14.79
CA ILE A 176 4.77 -23.55 -15.41
C ILE A 176 5.32 -23.19 -16.79
N PRO A 177 4.63 -23.49 -17.91
CA PRO A 177 5.13 -23.24 -19.26
C PRO A 177 4.99 -21.77 -19.65
N ILE A 178 5.61 -20.88 -18.90
CA ILE A 178 5.57 -19.44 -19.13
C ILE A 178 7.01 -18.97 -19.37
N ASN A 179 7.25 -18.33 -20.51
CA ASN A 179 8.51 -17.66 -20.78
C ASN A 179 8.50 -16.22 -20.27
N LEU A 180 9.67 -15.58 -20.23
CA LEU A 180 9.84 -14.21 -19.73
C LEU A 180 8.91 -13.21 -20.43
N ILE A 181 8.74 -13.28 -21.76
CA ILE A 181 7.93 -12.34 -22.52
C ILE A 181 6.46 -12.45 -22.11
N VAL A 182 5.94 -13.68 -22.03
CA VAL A 182 4.56 -13.93 -21.62
C VAL A 182 4.34 -13.48 -20.16
N ALA A 183 5.31 -13.73 -19.27
CA ALA A 183 5.24 -13.26 -17.88
C ALA A 183 5.15 -11.74 -17.79
N VAL A 184 6.03 -11.02 -18.49
CA VAL A 184 6.03 -9.55 -18.53
C VAL A 184 4.74 -8.98 -19.12
N VAL A 185 4.29 -9.52 -20.24
CA VAL A 185 3.03 -9.06 -20.87
C VAL A 185 1.83 -9.31 -19.94
N ALA A 186 1.75 -10.49 -19.33
CA ALA A 186 0.70 -10.79 -18.37
C ALA A 186 0.72 -9.86 -17.17
N GLU A 187 1.89 -9.59 -16.60
CA GLU A 187 2.06 -8.67 -15.48
C GLU A 187 1.64 -7.25 -15.85
N VAL A 188 2.12 -6.71 -16.97
CA VAL A 188 1.76 -5.36 -17.43
C VAL A 188 0.26 -5.23 -17.67
N VAL A 189 -0.37 -6.22 -18.29
CA VAL A 189 -1.82 -6.18 -18.59
C VAL A 189 -2.64 -6.32 -17.31
N LEU A 190 -2.32 -7.28 -16.45
CA LEU A 190 -3.12 -7.55 -15.26
C LEU A 190 -2.92 -6.49 -14.17
N LEU A 191 -1.66 -6.19 -13.82
CA LEU A 191 -1.36 -5.19 -12.79
C LEU A 191 -1.60 -3.78 -13.31
N GLY A 192 -1.20 -3.48 -14.54
CA GLY A 192 -1.47 -2.19 -15.17
C GLY A 192 -2.97 -1.92 -15.30
N GLY A 193 -3.77 -2.92 -15.67
CA GLY A 193 -5.23 -2.82 -15.72
C GLY A 193 -5.86 -2.59 -14.35
N ALA A 194 -5.40 -3.31 -13.33
CA ALA A 194 -5.88 -3.15 -11.95
C ALA A 194 -5.53 -1.75 -11.39
N GLU A 195 -4.30 -1.30 -11.57
CA GLU A 195 -3.86 0.03 -11.13
C GLU A 195 -4.56 1.16 -11.89
N TYR A 196 -4.77 0.98 -13.20
CA TYR A 196 -5.57 1.92 -14.01
C TYR A 196 -7.00 2.02 -13.47
N TYR A 197 -7.66 0.90 -13.19
CA TYR A 197 -8.98 0.87 -12.58
C TYR A 197 -8.99 1.58 -11.22
N ARG A 198 -8.01 1.31 -10.36
CA ARG A 198 -7.88 1.94 -9.04
C ARG A 198 -7.78 3.48 -9.14
N ILE A 199 -7.04 3.99 -10.13
CA ILE A 199 -6.80 5.43 -10.30
C ILE A 199 -8.02 6.12 -10.92
N THR A 200 -8.66 5.51 -11.91
CA THR A 200 -9.68 6.15 -12.76
C THR A 200 -11.10 6.03 -12.25
N ASN A 201 -11.35 5.24 -11.21
CA ASN A 201 -12.72 4.91 -10.77
C ASN A 201 -13.50 6.07 -10.11
N GLY A 202 -13.04 7.32 -10.17
CA GLY A 202 -13.80 8.53 -9.86
C GLY A 202 -14.28 8.71 -8.40
N LEU A 203 -13.89 7.82 -7.49
CA LEU A 203 -14.24 7.90 -6.07
C LEU A 203 -13.49 9.05 -5.38
N GLU A 204 -14.04 9.58 -4.30
CA GLU A 204 -13.34 10.50 -3.42
C GLU A 204 -12.07 9.86 -2.83
N LEU A 205 -11.13 10.67 -2.34
CA LEU A 205 -9.79 10.18 -1.95
C LEU A 205 -9.86 9.07 -0.91
N GLU A 206 -10.72 9.22 0.10
CA GLU A 206 -10.88 8.22 1.15
C GLU A 206 -11.46 6.92 0.61
N ASP A 207 -12.47 6.99 -0.23
CA ASP A 207 -13.11 5.82 -0.84
C ASP A 207 -12.20 5.09 -1.84
N LYS A 208 -11.28 5.81 -2.51
CA LYS A 208 -10.26 5.17 -3.37
C LYS A 208 -9.31 4.26 -2.61
N PHE A 209 -8.98 4.61 -1.38
CA PHE A 209 -8.06 3.83 -0.55
C PHE A 209 -8.75 2.72 0.24
N HIS A 210 -10.05 2.91 0.57
CA HIS A 210 -10.84 1.95 1.33
C HIS A 210 -12.20 1.74 0.66
N PRO A 211 -12.23 1.17 -0.56
CA PRO A 211 -13.45 1.10 -1.36
C PRO A 211 -14.55 0.23 -0.75
N GLY A 212 -14.20 -0.74 0.09
CA GLY A 212 -15.19 -1.65 0.68
C GLY A 212 -15.88 -2.55 -0.36
N GLY A 213 -17.11 -2.93 -0.11
CA GLY A 213 -17.92 -3.72 -1.04
C GLY A 213 -17.26 -5.04 -1.43
N PRO A 214 -16.97 -5.27 -2.73
CA PRO A 214 -16.31 -6.50 -3.20
C PRO A 214 -14.93 -6.75 -2.60
N PHE A 215 -14.26 -5.69 -2.13
CA PHE A 215 -12.93 -5.76 -1.48
C PHE A 215 -12.99 -6.03 0.03
N ASP A 216 -14.19 -6.05 0.62
CA ASP A 216 -14.43 -6.48 2.00
C ASP A 216 -15.45 -7.62 2.05
N PRO A 217 -15.10 -8.82 1.57
CA PRO A 217 -16.04 -9.95 1.48
C PRO A 217 -16.50 -10.46 2.85
N LEU A 218 -15.72 -10.21 3.90
CA LEU A 218 -16.05 -10.60 5.27
C LEU A 218 -16.84 -9.54 6.03
N GLY A 219 -17.00 -8.34 5.47
CA GLY A 219 -17.73 -7.24 6.09
C GLY A 219 -17.09 -6.71 7.38
N LEU A 220 -15.76 -6.81 7.51
CA LEU A 220 -15.04 -6.40 8.72
C LEU A 220 -15.08 -4.89 8.96
N ALA A 221 -15.30 -4.10 7.93
CA ALA A 221 -15.41 -2.65 7.99
C ALA A 221 -16.86 -2.13 8.10
N ASN A 222 -17.84 -2.98 8.36
CA ASN A 222 -19.24 -2.56 8.48
C ASN A 222 -19.51 -1.68 9.71
N ASP A 223 -18.77 -1.91 10.80
CA ASP A 223 -18.81 -1.06 11.98
C ASP A 223 -17.74 0.04 11.85
N PRO A 224 -18.11 1.34 11.92
CA PRO A 224 -17.16 2.45 11.76
C PRO A 224 -16.01 2.44 12.78
N ASP A 225 -16.29 2.10 14.04
CA ASP A 225 -15.28 2.07 15.10
C ASP A 225 -14.28 0.92 14.84
N GLN A 226 -14.79 -0.23 14.43
CA GLN A 226 -13.96 -1.37 14.05
C GLN A 226 -13.14 -1.06 12.78
N ALA A 227 -13.74 -0.42 11.79
CA ALA A 227 -13.04 0.00 10.58
C ALA A 227 -11.87 0.95 10.90
N ALA A 228 -12.08 1.92 11.79
CA ALA A 228 -11.03 2.84 12.21
C ALA A 228 -9.86 2.11 12.90
N ILE A 229 -10.15 1.15 13.78
CA ILE A 229 -9.12 0.31 14.42
C ILE A 229 -8.38 -0.54 13.39
N LEU A 230 -9.08 -1.11 12.41
CA LEU A 230 -8.47 -1.92 11.35
C LEU A 230 -7.57 -1.08 10.44
N LYS A 231 -7.94 0.15 10.10
CA LYS A 231 -7.08 1.10 9.36
C LYS A 231 -5.76 1.35 10.10
N VAL A 232 -5.80 1.52 11.43
CA VAL A 232 -4.58 1.65 12.24
C VAL A 232 -3.73 0.38 12.22
N LYS A 233 -4.37 -0.78 12.34
CA LYS A 233 -3.65 -2.08 12.27
C LYS A 233 -3.01 -2.27 10.90
N GLU A 234 -3.72 -1.91 9.82
CA GLU A 234 -3.21 -1.96 8.45
C GLU A 234 -1.93 -1.14 8.30
N ILE A 235 -1.97 0.16 8.63
CA ILE A 235 -0.81 1.03 8.43
C ILE A 235 0.37 0.64 9.32
N LYS A 236 0.14 0.17 10.55
CA LYS A 236 1.21 -0.31 11.43
C LYS A 236 1.91 -1.56 10.88
N ASN A 237 1.14 -2.55 10.44
CA ASN A 237 1.70 -3.74 9.79
C ASN A 237 2.39 -3.37 8.48
N GLY A 238 1.82 -2.43 7.73
CA GLY A 238 2.42 -1.93 6.51
C GLY A 238 3.77 -1.24 6.71
N ARG A 239 3.89 -0.39 7.73
CA ARG A 239 5.18 0.23 8.09
C ARG A 239 6.21 -0.81 8.50
N LEU A 240 5.82 -1.81 9.29
CA LEU A 240 6.68 -2.93 9.63
C LEU A 240 7.13 -3.68 8.38
N ALA A 241 6.23 -3.97 7.46
CA ALA A 241 6.54 -4.69 6.23
C ALA A 241 7.47 -3.88 5.30
N MET A 242 7.25 -2.57 5.15
CA MET A 242 8.14 -1.71 4.37
C MET A 242 9.56 -1.72 4.94
N PHE A 243 9.70 -1.66 6.26
CA PHE A 243 11.00 -1.72 6.92
C PHE A 243 11.63 -3.11 6.81
N ALA A 244 10.82 -4.16 6.91
CA ALA A 244 11.28 -5.55 6.68
C ALA A 244 11.77 -5.77 5.25
N MET A 245 11.07 -5.23 4.25
CA MET A 245 11.48 -5.30 2.83
C MET A 245 12.85 -4.65 2.61
N LEU A 246 13.08 -3.46 3.21
CA LEU A 246 14.40 -2.84 3.17
C LEU A 246 15.47 -3.77 3.78
N GLY A 247 15.15 -4.40 4.91
CA GLY A 247 16.02 -5.39 5.54
C GLY A 247 16.32 -6.57 4.62
N PHE A 248 15.32 -7.12 3.94
CA PHE A 248 15.50 -8.25 3.03
C PHE A 248 16.41 -7.90 1.84
N PHE A 249 16.29 -6.70 1.27
CA PHE A 249 17.19 -6.24 0.21
C PHE A 249 18.62 -6.10 0.70
N ILE A 250 18.85 -5.50 1.86
CA ILE A 250 20.18 -5.33 2.43
C ILE A 250 20.78 -6.70 2.80
N GLN A 251 19.99 -7.58 3.44
CA GLN A 251 20.43 -8.92 3.81
C GLN A 251 20.83 -9.75 2.58
N ALA A 252 20.00 -9.75 1.54
CA ALA A 252 20.31 -10.47 0.30
C ALA A 252 21.62 -10.00 -0.32
N TYR A 253 21.84 -8.67 -0.37
CA TYR A 253 23.09 -8.11 -0.88
C TYR A 253 24.31 -8.48 -0.03
N VAL A 254 24.15 -8.49 1.29
CA VAL A 254 25.26 -8.69 2.23
C VAL A 254 25.59 -10.16 2.41
N THR A 255 24.59 -11.05 2.47
CA THR A 255 24.76 -12.47 2.79
C THR A 255 24.69 -13.37 1.56
N GLY A 256 24.04 -12.93 0.47
CA GLY A 256 23.74 -13.77 -0.70
C GLY A 256 22.70 -14.86 -0.41
N GLU A 257 21.99 -14.77 0.68
CA GLU A 257 21.03 -15.78 1.16
C GLU A 257 19.64 -15.19 1.37
N GLY A 258 18.65 -16.06 1.37
CA GLY A 258 17.27 -15.66 1.62
C GLY A 258 17.00 -15.34 3.10
N PRO A 259 15.88 -14.66 3.38
CA PRO A 259 15.55 -14.23 4.73
C PRO A 259 15.31 -15.37 5.73
N VAL A 260 14.78 -16.51 5.27
CA VAL A 260 14.52 -17.67 6.14
C VAL A 260 15.83 -18.37 6.49
N GLU A 261 16.77 -18.47 5.54
CA GLU A 261 18.08 -19.03 5.81
C GLU A 261 18.88 -18.14 6.77
N ASN A 262 18.87 -16.83 6.56
CA ASN A 262 19.51 -15.87 7.46
C ASN A 262 18.97 -15.99 8.89
N LEU A 263 17.64 -16.10 9.04
CA LEU A 263 17.03 -16.29 10.35
C LEU A 263 17.45 -17.61 10.98
N ALA A 264 17.48 -18.69 10.23
CA ALA A 264 17.88 -20.01 10.74
C ALA A 264 19.34 -20.02 11.22
N LYS A 265 20.24 -19.41 10.46
CA LYS A 265 21.64 -19.25 10.87
C LYS A 265 21.81 -18.41 12.11
N HIS A 266 21.08 -17.28 12.18
CA HIS A 266 21.10 -16.44 13.37
C HIS A 266 20.60 -17.17 14.61
N LEU A 267 19.52 -17.95 14.49
CA LEU A 267 18.98 -18.74 15.61
C LEU A 267 19.90 -19.88 16.02
N SER A 268 20.68 -20.46 15.10
CA SER A 268 21.64 -21.53 15.42
C SER A 268 22.87 -21.03 16.16
N ASP A 269 23.35 -19.84 15.80
CA ASP A 269 24.48 -19.16 16.46
C ASP A 269 24.27 -17.65 16.43
N PRO A 270 23.55 -17.07 17.42
CA PRO A 270 23.23 -15.64 17.45
C PRO A 270 24.45 -14.72 17.58
N PHE A 271 25.52 -15.20 18.18
CA PHE A 271 26.73 -14.40 18.39
C PHE A 271 27.70 -14.47 17.21
N GLY A 272 27.75 -15.58 16.49
CA GLY A 272 28.54 -15.75 15.29
C GLY A 272 27.87 -15.19 14.03
N ASN A 273 26.54 -15.27 13.94
CA ASN A 273 25.77 -14.87 12.76
C ASN A 273 24.87 -13.66 13.05
N ASN A 274 25.46 -12.49 13.09
CA ASN A 274 24.73 -11.23 13.32
C ASN A 274 25.28 -10.10 12.43
N LEU A 275 24.60 -8.96 12.42
CA LEU A 275 24.99 -7.81 11.61
C LEU A 275 26.43 -7.35 11.86
N LEU A 276 26.88 -7.36 13.13
CA LEU A 276 28.24 -6.90 13.48
C LEU A 276 29.31 -7.83 12.92
N THR A 277 29.12 -9.15 13.03
CA THR A 277 30.06 -10.13 12.50
C THR A 277 30.12 -10.10 10.98
N VAL A 278 28.98 -9.86 10.32
CA VAL A 278 28.92 -9.73 8.88
C VAL A 278 29.59 -8.44 8.39
N ILE A 279 29.46 -7.32 9.10
CA ILE A 279 30.12 -6.06 8.74
C ILE A 279 31.61 -6.10 9.03
N SER A 280 32.01 -6.72 10.14
CA SER A 280 33.41 -6.83 10.55
C SER A 280 34.20 -7.92 9.81
N GLY A 281 33.50 -8.89 9.20
CA GLY A 281 34.12 -9.95 8.43
C GLY A 281 34.73 -9.42 7.12
N ASN A 282 36.00 -9.74 6.87
CA ASN A 282 36.71 -9.42 5.63
C ASN A 282 36.30 -10.35 4.45
N VAL A 283 35.02 -10.66 4.36
CA VAL A 283 34.50 -11.47 3.25
C VAL A 283 34.31 -10.54 2.05
N GLU A 284 35.04 -10.82 0.99
CA GLU A 284 34.85 -10.18 -0.31
C GLU A 284 33.41 -10.48 -0.77
N ARG A 285 32.59 -9.45 -0.78
CA ARG A 285 31.15 -9.55 -1.06
C ARG A 285 30.96 -9.44 -2.57
N VAL A 286 30.93 -10.57 -3.24
CA VAL A 286 30.54 -10.62 -4.65
C VAL A 286 29.01 -10.79 -4.68
N PRO A 287 28.24 -9.86 -5.28
CA PRO A 287 26.83 -10.08 -5.52
C PRO A 287 26.70 -11.29 -6.45
N THR A 288 26.28 -12.41 -5.90
CA THR A 288 25.91 -13.57 -6.71
C THR A 288 24.49 -13.37 -7.20
N LEU A 289 24.35 -12.80 -8.39
CA LEU A 289 23.12 -12.86 -9.16
C LEU A 289 23.04 -14.20 -9.87
#